data_bff56a19d8b44ff23013ae7b4907a5c3
#
_entry.id   bff56a19d8b44ff23013ae7b4907a5c3
#
_cell.length_a   1.000
_cell.length_b   1.000
_cell.length_c   1.000
_cell.angle_alpha   90.00
_cell.angle_beta   90.00
_cell.angle_gamma   90.00
#
_symmetry.space_group_name_H-M   'P 1'
#
loop_
_entity.id
_entity.type
_entity.pdbx_description
1 polymer ?
#
loop_
_entity_poly.entity_id
_entity_poly.type
_entity_poly.pdbx_seq_one_letter_code
_entity_poly.pdbx_strand_id
1 'polypeptide(L)'
;MKRFIIIFAVFTFAGSAFIKAQDVSQLTAQCAANAGDVMYLKDFVVKLDQGTPGGAPPTARFALLLSKNVVYRFSICSAPNSDGEAVLQLFDMNTLLGSTFITATGKDYPFFDFKCQKTGVYHVFISFKEGKAGEGVGIMSYVKKL
;
A
#
# COMPACT_ATOMS: atom_id res chain seq x y z
N MET A 1 68.45 -6.20 4.67
CA MET A 1 67.22 -5.50 5.11
C MET A 1 66.12 -5.77 4.12
N LYS A 2 65.20 -6.64 4.46
CA LYS A 2 64.06 -6.95 3.62
C LYS A 2 62.84 -6.14 4.13
N ARG A 3 62.34 -5.23 3.30
CA ARG A 3 61.12 -4.46 3.60
C ARG A 3 59.93 -5.32 3.18
N PHE A 4 59.13 -5.79 4.12
CA PHE A 4 57.84 -6.39 3.91
C PHE A 4 56.81 -5.28 3.72
N ILE A 5 56.20 -5.22 2.53
CA ILE A 5 55.04 -4.38 2.23
C ILE A 5 53.80 -5.22 2.50
N ILE A 6 53.08 -4.87 3.56
CA ILE A 6 51.76 -5.47 3.88
C ILE A 6 50.74 -4.68 3.11
N ILE A 7 50.16 -5.31 2.08
CA ILE A 7 49.01 -4.76 1.35
C ILE A 7 47.77 -5.07 2.16
N PHE A 8 47.16 -4.04 2.75
CA PHE A 8 45.83 -4.13 3.37
C PHE A 8 44.79 -4.05 2.27
N ALA A 9 44.17 -5.18 1.94
CA ALA A 9 43.01 -5.20 1.07
C ALA A 9 41.79 -4.74 1.86
N VAL A 10 41.33 -3.52 1.57
CA VAL A 10 40.07 -3.00 2.10
C VAL A 10 38.92 -3.65 1.34
N PHE A 11 38.23 -4.56 1.98
CA PHE A 11 36.99 -5.15 1.47
C PHE A 11 35.86 -4.14 1.69
N THR A 12 35.51 -3.38 0.69
CA THR A 12 34.30 -2.54 0.70
C THR A 12 33.09 -3.44 0.44
N PHE A 13 32.38 -3.78 1.50
CA PHE A 13 31.10 -4.46 1.42
C PHE A 13 30.05 -3.47 0.92
N ALA A 14 29.57 -3.67 -0.30
CA ALA A 14 28.46 -2.91 -0.87
C ALA A 14 27.13 -3.39 -0.23
N GLY A 15 26.76 -2.73 0.88
CA GLY A 15 25.53 -3.00 1.61
C GLY A 15 24.35 -2.13 1.15
N SER A 16 23.95 -2.19 -0.14
CA SER A 16 22.87 -1.33 -0.65
C SER A 16 21.48 -1.99 -0.74
N ALA A 17 21.39 -3.30 -0.46
CA ALA A 17 20.12 -4.04 -0.63
C ALA A 17 19.20 -4.02 0.61
N PHE A 18 19.73 -3.73 1.79
CA PHE A 18 18.96 -3.79 3.05
C PHE A 18 18.11 -2.54 3.34
N ILE A 19 18.43 -1.39 2.75
CA ILE A 19 17.78 -0.11 3.05
C ILE A 19 16.33 -0.08 2.55
N LYS A 20 16.05 -0.63 1.37
CA LYS A 20 14.69 -0.61 0.79
C LYS A 20 13.68 -1.48 1.54
N ALA A 21 14.09 -2.63 2.06
CA ALA A 21 13.20 -3.52 2.81
C ALA A 21 12.81 -2.92 4.18
N GLN A 22 13.70 -2.17 4.83
CA GLN A 22 13.42 -1.46 6.09
C GLN A 22 12.43 -0.31 5.90
N ASP A 23 12.53 0.46 4.80
CA ASP A 23 11.64 1.57 4.50
C ASP A 23 10.20 1.12 4.29
N VAL A 24 9.99 0.03 3.55
CA VAL A 24 8.67 -0.58 3.32
C VAL A 24 8.08 -1.11 4.62
N SER A 25 8.86 -1.79 5.44
CA SER A 25 8.42 -2.32 6.73
C SER A 25 8.01 -1.20 7.70
N GLN A 26 8.75 -0.10 7.75
CA GLN A 26 8.41 1.08 8.54
C GLN A 26 7.12 1.73 8.05
N LEU A 27 6.96 1.92 6.74
CA LEU A 27 5.77 2.49 6.16
C LEU A 27 4.53 1.63 6.47
N THR A 28 4.66 0.31 6.35
CA THR A 28 3.59 -0.64 6.70
C THR A 28 3.20 -0.51 8.16
N ALA A 29 4.16 -0.47 9.08
CA ALA A 29 3.91 -0.32 10.50
C ALA A 29 3.24 1.02 10.84
N GLN A 30 3.70 2.11 10.24
CA GLN A 30 3.10 3.44 10.42
C GLN A 30 1.67 3.49 9.87
N CYS A 31 1.45 2.90 8.71
CA CYS A 31 0.13 2.83 8.10
C CYS A 31 -0.86 2.01 8.95
N ALA A 32 -0.42 0.88 9.47
CA ALA A 32 -1.20 0.05 10.37
C ALA A 32 -1.55 0.80 11.67
N ALA A 33 -0.61 1.55 12.24
CA ALA A 33 -0.86 2.38 13.42
C ALA A 33 -1.87 3.50 13.15
N ASN A 34 -1.83 4.12 11.97
CA ASN A 34 -2.76 5.18 11.57
C ASN A 34 -4.19 4.66 11.31
N ALA A 35 -4.36 3.36 11.12
CA ALA A 35 -5.68 2.75 10.98
C ALA A 35 -6.50 2.75 12.27
N GLY A 36 -5.90 3.11 13.41
CA GLY A 36 -6.53 3.18 14.71
C GLY A 36 -6.53 1.85 15.46
N ASP A 37 -7.40 1.73 16.46
CA ASP A 37 -7.51 0.54 17.32
C ASP A 37 -8.31 -0.56 16.61
N VAL A 38 -7.67 -1.20 15.63
CA VAL A 38 -8.22 -2.31 14.83
C VAL A 38 -7.18 -3.42 14.69
N MET A 39 -7.63 -4.63 14.39
CA MET A 39 -6.73 -5.77 14.22
C MET A 39 -6.23 -5.86 12.78
N TYR A 40 -4.94 -5.72 12.59
CA TYR A 40 -4.28 -5.91 11.30
C TYR A 40 -4.51 -7.33 10.75
N LEU A 41 -4.87 -7.42 9.47
CA LEU A 41 -5.05 -8.69 8.76
C LEU A 41 -4.06 -8.87 7.62
N LYS A 42 -3.92 -7.86 6.76
CA LYS A 42 -3.10 -7.95 5.53
C LYS A 42 -2.66 -6.59 5.05
N ASP A 43 -1.49 -6.55 4.40
CA ASP A 43 -1.00 -5.37 3.70
C ASP A 43 -0.87 -5.62 2.19
N PHE A 44 -0.89 -4.53 1.44
CA PHE A 44 -0.71 -4.48 -0.01
C PHE A 44 0.37 -3.45 -0.32
N VAL A 45 1.58 -3.91 -0.59
CA VAL A 45 2.70 -3.04 -0.98
C VAL A 45 2.64 -2.81 -2.48
N VAL A 46 2.62 -1.55 -2.89
CA VAL A 46 2.45 -1.16 -4.29
C VAL A 46 3.50 -0.15 -4.70
N LYS A 47 4.10 -0.40 -5.86
CA LYS A 47 4.96 0.54 -6.56
C LYS A 47 4.58 0.53 -8.04
N LEU A 48 4.14 1.68 -8.55
CA LEU A 48 3.70 1.84 -9.93
C LEU A 48 4.48 2.94 -10.63
N ASP A 49 4.78 2.70 -11.90
CA ASP A 49 5.37 3.71 -12.77
C ASP A 49 4.31 4.71 -13.26
N GLN A 50 4.76 5.86 -13.75
CA GLN A 50 3.86 6.86 -14.33
C GLN A 50 3.13 6.31 -15.54
N GLY A 51 1.83 6.56 -15.61
CA GLY A 51 1.00 6.19 -16.75
C GLY A 51 1.27 7.07 -17.98
N THR A 52 0.77 6.60 -19.13
CA THR A 52 0.82 7.39 -20.37
C THR A 52 -0.25 8.48 -20.37
N PRO A 53 0.06 9.70 -20.86
CA PRO A 53 -0.93 10.77 -20.99
C PRO A 53 -2.13 10.32 -21.83
N GLY A 54 -3.36 10.54 -21.30
CA GLY A 54 -4.60 10.16 -21.95
C GLY A 54 -4.96 8.67 -21.89
N GLY A 55 -4.10 7.84 -21.30
CA GLY A 55 -4.37 6.42 -21.02
C GLY A 55 -5.04 6.19 -19.67
N ALA A 56 -5.51 4.97 -19.44
CA ALA A 56 -5.97 4.56 -18.10
C ALA A 56 -4.81 4.61 -17.10
N PRO A 57 -5.04 5.10 -15.87
CA PRO A 57 -3.98 5.13 -14.86
C PRO A 57 -3.54 3.71 -14.49
N PRO A 58 -2.24 3.49 -14.26
CA PRO A 58 -1.75 2.22 -13.74
C PRO A 58 -2.46 1.86 -12.43
N THR A 59 -2.85 0.61 -12.28
CA THR A 59 -3.60 0.13 -11.12
C THR A 59 -3.11 -1.24 -10.70
N ALA A 60 -2.77 -1.40 -9.43
CA ALA A 60 -2.52 -2.69 -8.81
C ALA A 60 -3.84 -3.29 -8.32
N ARG A 61 -4.04 -4.59 -8.53
CA ARG A 61 -5.26 -5.31 -8.20
C ARG A 61 -4.97 -6.50 -7.31
N PHE A 62 -5.76 -6.67 -6.26
CA PHE A 62 -5.64 -7.77 -5.31
C PHE A 62 -7.00 -8.40 -5.06
N ALA A 63 -7.08 -9.72 -5.15
CA ALA A 63 -8.27 -10.46 -4.80
C ALA A 63 -8.29 -10.79 -3.31
N LEU A 64 -9.42 -10.64 -2.65
CA LEU A 64 -9.64 -10.91 -1.23
C LEU A 64 -10.86 -11.78 -1.03
N LEU A 65 -10.79 -12.68 -0.05
CA LEU A 65 -11.96 -13.37 0.47
C LEU A 65 -12.45 -12.65 1.73
N LEU A 66 -13.64 -12.08 1.69
CA LEU A 66 -14.27 -11.42 2.84
C LEU A 66 -15.46 -12.22 3.34
N SER A 67 -15.67 -12.20 4.65
CA SER A 67 -16.71 -12.96 5.33
C SER A 67 -17.91 -12.09 5.68
N LYS A 68 -19.09 -12.60 5.44
CA LYS A 68 -20.37 -12.00 5.87
C LYS A 68 -20.37 -11.66 7.36
N ASN A 69 -21.01 -10.56 7.73
CA ASN A 69 -21.18 -10.08 9.10
C ASN A 69 -19.86 -9.64 9.76
N VAL A 70 -18.87 -9.27 8.98
CA VAL A 70 -17.62 -8.68 9.47
C VAL A 70 -17.48 -7.26 8.94
N VAL A 71 -17.04 -6.35 9.78
CA VAL A 71 -16.64 -5.00 9.40
C VAL A 71 -15.13 -5.00 9.22
N TYR A 72 -14.70 -4.66 8.00
CA TYR A 72 -13.29 -4.50 7.64
C TYR A 72 -12.95 -3.01 7.48
N ARG A 73 -11.75 -2.63 7.86
CA ARG A 73 -11.20 -1.31 7.58
C ARG A 73 -10.13 -1.41 6.50
N PHE A 74 -10.26 -0.54 5.50
CA PHE A 74 -9.26 -0.39 4.44
C PHE A 74 -8.61 0.99 4.58
N SER A 75 -7.31 1.02 4.74
CA SER A 75 -6.51 2.24 4.86
C SER A 75 -5.41 2.28 3.83
N ILE A 76 -4.92 3.47 3.52
CA ILE A 76 -3.88 3.69 2.52
C ILE A 76 -2.88 4.74 3.02
N CYS A 77 -1.60 4.49 2.77
CA CYS A 77 -0.53 5.44 3.03
C CYS A 77 0.40 5.51 1.82
N SER A 78 0.77 6.71 1.46
CA SER A 78 1.81 6.95 0.46
C SER A 78 3.18 7.00 1.12
N ALA A 79 4.20 6.49 0.42
CA ALA A 79 5.58 6.66 0.88
C ALA A 79 5.97 8.14 0.89
N PRO A 80 6.88 8.57 1.80
CA PRO A 80 7.27 9.98 1.91
C PRO A 80 7.85 10.57 0.62
N ASN A 81 8.49 9.73 -0.20
CA ASN A 81 9.10 10.10 -1.48
C ASN A 81 8.24 9.76 -2.70
N SER A 82 6.97 9.40 -2.50
CA SER A 82 6.04 9.12 -3.59
C SER A 82 5.62 10.39 -4.30
N ASP A 83 5.71 10.43 -5.63
CA ASP A 83 5.24 11.55 -6.45
C ASP A 83 3.71 11.63 -6.42
N GLY A 84 3.05 10.49 -6.60
CA GLY A 84 1.61 10.37 -6.57
C GLY A 84 1.06 10.03 -5.20
N GLU A 85 -0.13 10.54 -4.91
CA GLU A 85 -0.90 10.15 -3.72
C GLU A 85 -1.67 8.87 -3.99
N ALA A 86 -1.51 7.88 -3.12
CA ALA A 86 -2.17 6.59 -3.24
C ALA A 86 -3.67 6.67 -2.95
N VAL A 87 -4.43 5.95 -3.74
CA VAL A 87 -5.88 5.77 -3.60
C VAL A 87 -6.19 4.28 -3.55
N LEU A 88 -6.96 3.86 -2.55
CA LEU A 88 -7.45 2.49 -2.43
C LEU A 88 -8.95 2.45 -2.65
N GLN A 89 -9.38 1.55 -3.52
CA GLN A 89 -10.79 1.31 -3.82
C GLN A 89 -11.13 -0.16 -3.63
N LEU A 90 -12.32 -0.43 -3.11
CA LEU A 90 -12.85 -1.78 -2.94
C LEU A 90 -14.00 -2.00 -3.92
N PHE A 91 -13.94 -3.12 -4.64
CA PHE A 91 -14.95 -3.50 -5.63
C PHE A 91 -15.53 -4.89 -5.35
N ASP A 92 -16.82 -5.05 -5.62
CA ASP A 92 -17.46 -6.33 -5.90
C ASP A 92 -17.73 -6.39 -7.41
N MET A 93 -16.97 -7.21 -8.13
CA MET A 93 -16.95 -7.24 -9.60
C MET A 93 -16.71 -5.83 -10.17
N ASN A 94 -17.71 -5.20 -10.76
CA ASN A 94 -17.62 -3.86 -11.35
C ASN A 94 -18.25 -2.77 -10.47
N THR A 95 -18.74 -3.12 -9.28
CA THR A 95 -19.40 -2.19 -8.37
C THR A 95 -18.42 -1.65 -7.35
N LEU A 96 -18.23 -0.33 -7.32
CA LEU A 96 -17.43 0.35 -6.30
C LEU A 96 -18.18 0.33 -4.97
N LEU A 97 -17.54 -0.23 -3.94
CA LEU A 97 -18.09 -0.34 -2.57
C LEU A 97 -17.52 0.68 -1.60
N GLY A 98 -16.32 1.14 -1.83
CA GLY A 98 -15.65 2.15 -1.00
C GLY A 98 -14.38 2.67 -1.65
N SER A 99 -14.00 3.88 -1.26
CA SER A 99 -12.80 4.55 -1.77
C SER A 99 -12.22 5.49 -0.73
N THR A 100 -10.90 5.58 -0.68
CA THR A 100 -10.19 6.57 0.17
C THR A 100 -10.17 7.96 -0.47
N PHE A 101 -10.53 8.08 -1.73
CA PHE A 101 -10.63 9.36 -2.44
C PHE A 101 -11.96 9.47 -3.17
N ILE A 102 -12.71 10.54 -2.90
CA ILE A 102 -14.00 10.82 -3.55
C ILE A 102 -13.78 11.87 -4.61
N THR A 103 -13.76 11.45 -5.86
CA THR A 103 -13.50 12.32 -7.03
C THR A 103 -14.49 13.49 -7.12
N ALA A 104 -15.78 13.25 -6.83
CA ALA A 104 -16.82 14.26 -6.92
C ALA A 104 -16.63 15.45 -5.97
N THR A 105 -16.01 15.22 -4.79
CA THR A 105 -15.79 16.24 -3.76
C THR A 105 -14.33 16.63 -3.60
N GLY A 106 -13.40 15.85 -4.18
CA GLY A 106 -11.97 16.02 -3.99
C GLY A 106 -11.48 15.68 -2.57
N LYS A 107 -12.31 15.02 -1.77
CA LYS A 107 -11.95 14.64 -0.39
C LYS A 107 -11.17 13.35 -0.33
N ASP A 108 -10.11 13.38 0.51
CA ASP A 108 -9.34 12.22 0.91
C ASP A 108 -9.75 11.75 2.31
N TYR A 109 -9.76 10.44 2.47
CA TYR A 109 -9.97 9.79 3.76
C TYR A 109 -8.79 8.84 4.01
N PRO A 110 -8.22 8.80 5.23
CA PRO A 110 -7.13 7.88 5.54
C PRO A 110 -7.58 6.42 5.51
N PHE A 111 -8.85 6.17 5.75
CA PHE A 111 -9.48 4.84 5.69
C PHE A 111 -10.99 4.94 5.47
N PHE A 112 -11.61 3.81 5.16
CA PHE A 112 -13.05 3.62 5.22
C PHE A 112 -13.36 2.24 5.82
N ASP A 113 -14.54 2.13 6.43
CA ASP A 113 -15.06 0.86 6.97
C ASP A 113 -16.09 0.26 6.00
N PHE A 114 -15.94 -1.03 5.77
CA PHE A 114 -16.84 -1.81 4.91
C PHE A 114 -17.54 -2.89 5.72
N LYS A 115 -18.87 -2.84 5.74
CA LYS A 115 -19.72 -3.89 6.35
C LYS A 115 -19.97 -4.97 5.31
N CYS A 116 -19.33 -6.12 5.44
CA CYS A 116 -19.48 -7.21 4.49
C CYS A 116 -20.82 -7.91 4.70
N GLN A 117 -21.70 -7.87 3.72
CA GLN A 117 -23.03 -8.48 3.76
C GLN A 117 -23.09 -9.85 3.06
N LYS A 118 -22.06 -10.20 2.31
CA LYS A 118 -22.00 -11.44 1.54
C LYS A 118 -20.58 -11.98 1.52
N THR A 119 -20.39 -13.20 1.97
CA THR A 119 -19.11 -13.90 1.85
C THR A 119 -18.78 -14.12 0.37
N GLY A 120 -17.59 -13.75 -0.03
CA GLY A 120 -17.14 -13.92 -1.40
C GLY A 120 -15.82 -13.22 -1.71
N VAL A 121 -15.47 -13.23 -3.00
CA VAL A 121 -14.25 -12.60 -3.50
C VAL A 121 -14.54 -11.14 -3.85
N TYR A 122 -13.73 -10.26 -3.29
CA TYR A 122 -13.73 -8.82 -3.56
C TYR A 122 -12.37 -8.42 -4.10
N HIS A 123 -12.27 -7.24 -4.69
CA HIS A 123 -11.03 -6.75 -5.27
C HIS A 123 -10.65 -5.39 -4.69
N VAL A 124 -9.41 -5.29 -4.24
CA VAL A 124 -8.78 -4.01 -3.89
C VAL A 124 -8.01 -3.51 -5.10
N PHE A 125 -8.26 -2.27 -5.46
CA PHE A 125 -7.53 -1.55 -6.50
C PHE A 125 -6.75 -0.42 -5.85
N ILE A 126 -5.46 -0.35 -6.12
CA ILE A 126 -4.60 0.74 -5.66
C ILE A 126 -3.99 1.43 -6.87
N SER A 127 -4.18 2.72 -6.93
CA SER A 127 -3.65 3.60 -7.97
C SER A 127 -3.12 4.88 -7.33
N PHE A 128 -2.51 5.74 -8.13
CA PHE A 128 -2.03 7.04 -7.69
C PHE A 128 -2.75 8.13 -8.46
N LYS A 129 -3.10 9.21 -7.78
CA LYS A 129 -3.82 10.33 -8.38
C LYS A 129 -3.10 10.85 -9.62
N GLU A 130 -3.88 11.23 -10.63
CA GLU A 130 -3.40 11.77 -11.90
C GLU A 130 -2.50 10.83 -12.71
N GLY A 131 -2.52 9.52 -12.41
CA GLY A 131 -1.67 8.54 -13.08
C GLY A 131 -0.18 8.72 -12.83
N LYS A 132 0.20 9.44 -11.78
CA LYS A 132 1.60 9.63 -11.40
C LYS A 132 2.23 8.34 -10.91
N ALA A 133 3.55 8.26 -11.04
CA ALA A 133 4.33 7.23 -10.38
C ALA A 133 4.16 7.34 -8.87
N GLY A 134 4.17 6.22 -8.16
CA GLY A 134 4.02 6.26 -6.72
C GLY A 134 4.42 4.97 -6.04
N GLU A 135 4.55 5.05 -4.73
CA GLU A 135 4.82 3.96 -3.83
C GLU A 135 3.95 4.13 -2.58
N GLY A 136 3.31 3.05 -2.14
CA GLY A 136 2.41 3.12 -1.00
C GLY A 136 2.07 1.75 -0.45
N VAL A 137 1.33 1.75 0.64
CA VAL A 137 0.88 0.54 1.34
C VAL A 137 -0.61 0.67 1.67
N GLY A 138 -1.39 -0.29 1.21
CA GLY A 138 -2.76 -0.48 1.68
C GLY A 138 -2.79 -1.48 2.83
N ILE A 139 -3.69 -1.28 3.79
CA ILE A 139 -3.89 -2.17 4.93
C ILE A 139 -5.36 -2.59 4.99
N MET A 140 -5.58 -3.88 5.16
CA MET A 140 -6.88 -4.43 5.55
C MET A 140 -6.84 -4.84 7.01
N SER A 141 -7.81 -4.38 7.78
CA SER A 141 -7.94 -4.67 9.21
C SER A 141 -9.33 -5.17 9.55
N TYR A 142 -9.43 -5.93 10.64
CA TYR A 142 -10.68 -6.35 11.24
C TYR A 142 -11.13 -5.32 12.27
N VAL A 143 -12.35 -4.85 12.17
CA VAL A 143 -12.93 -3.90 13.12
C VAL A 143 -13.79 -4.64 14.15
N LYS A 144 -14.80 -5.36 13.68
CA LYS A 144 -15.72 -6.12 14.52
C LYS A 144 -16.55 -7.11 13.72
N LYS A 145 -17.15 -8.06 14.44
CA LYS A 145 -18.22 -8.91 13.93
C LYS A 145 -19.57 -8.24 14.21
N LEU A 146 -20.50 -8.31 13.27
CA LEU A 146 -21.88 -7.84 13.41
C LEU A 146 -22.77 -8.90 14.06
#